data_2d8be8886e95513a9ef12dcae5a6b989
#
_entry.id   2d8be8886e95513a9ef12dcae5a6b989
#
_cell.length_a   1.000
_cell.length_b   1.000
_cell.length_c   1.000
_cell.angle_alpha   90.00
_cell.angle_beta   90.00
_cell.angle_gamma   90.00
#
_symmetry.space_group_name_H-M   'P 1'
#
loop_
_entity.id
_entity.type
_entity.pdbx_description
1 polymer ?
#
loop_
_entity_poly.entity_id
_entity_poly.type
_entity_poly.pdbx_seq_one_letter_code
_entity_poly.pdbx_strand_id
1 'polypeptide(L)'
;MRADVFCNNNPIGTIDWTPDACGVQVNLDCAVCGNELLRCYAVVNGNILRVGLPAPEHGRLRLRRHLSRQMLHETGCEGEPERFYLASAPE
;
A
#
# COMPACT_ATOMS: atom_id res chain seq x y z
N MET A 1 5.91 11.38 1.40
CA MET A 1 5.82 11.10 -0.04
C MET A 1 4.39 10.70 -0.41
N ARG A 2 3.86 11.27 -1.43
CA ARG A 2 2.56 10.90 -1.98
C ARG A 2 2.77 10.30 -3.37
N ALA A 3 2.13 9.17 -3.66
CA ALA A 3 2.27 8.49 -4.93
C ALA A 3 0.93 7.95 -5.41
N ASP A 4 0.85 7.64 -6.70
CA ASP A 4 -0.33 7.00 -7.27
C ASP A 4 -0.34 5.51 -6.92
N VAL A 5 -1.56 4.98 -6.74
CA VAL A 5 -1.79 3.56 -6.56
C VAL A 5 -2.46 3.01 -7.81
N PHE A 6 -1.97 1.89 -8.31
CA PHE A 6 -2.42 1.32 -9.58
C PHE A 6 -3.22 0.03 -9.37
N CYS A 7 -4.20 -0.19 -10.23
CA CYS A 7 -4.91 -1.45 -10.35
C CYS A 7 -5.02 -1.77 -11.84
N ASN A 8 -4.46 -2.91 -12.28
CA ASN A 8 -4.40 -3.29 -13.69
C ASN A 8 -3.78 -2.18 -14.57
N ASN A 9 -2.71 -1.56 -14.08
CA ASN A 9 -1.96 -0.48 -14.73
C ASN A 9 -2.74 0.84 -14.86
N ASN A 10 -3.88 0.97 -14.17
CA ASN A 10 -4.64 2.22 -14.13
C ASN A 10 -4.49 2.87 -12.76
N PRO A 11 -4.20 4.19 -12.71
CA PRO A 11 -4.17 4.89 -11.43
C PRO A 11 -5.57 5.00 -10.86
N ILE A 12 -5.77 4.55 -9.63
CA ILE A 12 -7.08 4.52 -8.99
C ILE A 12 -7.16 5.38 -7.73
N GLY A 13 -6.05 5.93 -7.28
CA GLY A 13 -6.02 6.76 -6.10
C GLY A 13 -4.60 7.10 -5.68
N THR A 14 -4.46 7.52 -4.43
CA THR A 14 -3.18 7.97 -3.89
C THR A 14 -2.87 7.30 -2.56
N ILE A 15 -1.60 7.24 -2.24
CA ILE A 15 -1.11 6.75 -0.97
C ILE A 15 -0.09 7.75 -0.40
N ASP A 16 -0.22 8.04 0.89
CA ASP A 16 0.79 8.81 1.61
C ASP A 16 1.69 7.85 2.37
N TRP A 17 2.98 7.96 2.10
CA TRP A 17 4.03 7.14 2.70
C TRP A 17 4.93 8.07 3.50
N THR A 18 4.80 8.05 4.82
CA THR A 18 5.48 9.01 5.70
C THR A 18 6.40 8.28 6.67
N PRO A 19 7.71 8.24 6.39
CA PRO A 19 8.68 7.65 7.32
C PRO A 19 8.72 8.42 8.65
N ASP A 20 8.87 7.69 9.74
CA ASP A 20 9.06 8.26 11.06
C ASP A 20 10.11 7.44 11.85
N ALA A 21 10.30 7.78 13.11
CA ALA A 21 11.31 7.10 13.95
C ALA A 21 10.98 5.64 14.22
N CYS A 22 9.71 5.25 14.12
CA CYS A 22 9.24 3.90 14.43
C CYS A 22 8.97 3.05 13.20
N GLY A 23 9.04 3.63 12.00
CA GLY A 23 8.77 2.94 10.75
C GLY A 23 8.16 3.86 9.71
N VAL A 24 6.97 3.50 9.21
CA VAL A 24 6.27 4.29 8.19
C VAL A 24 4.79 4.35 8.48
N GLN A 25 4.23 5.54 8.45
CA GLN A 25 2.77 5.73 8.50
C GLN A 25 2.21 5.72 7.07
N VAL A 26 1.23 4.86 6.83
CA VAL A 26 0.62 4.70 5.51
C VAL A 26 -0.84 5.13 5.56
N ASN A 27 -1.25 5.98 4.62
CA ASN A 27 -2.64 6.36 4.42
C ASN A 27 -2.98 6.18 2.94
N LEU A 28 -3.91 5.29 2.65
CA LEU A 28 -4.35 4.98 1.29
C LEU A 28 -5.79 5.46 1.11
N ASP A 29 -6.06 6.07 -0.03
CA ASP A 29 -7.41 6.45 -0.45
C ASP A 29 -7.52 6.23 -1.95
N CYS A 30 -8.38 5.29 -2.35
CA CYS A 30 -8.52 4.96 -3.77
C CYS A 30 -9.96 4.57 -4.11
N ALA A 31 -10.24 4.54 -5.41
CA ALA A 31 -11.54 4.13 -5.91
C ALA A 31 -11.74 2.62 -5.71
N VAL A 32 -13.00 2.22 -5.53
CA VAL A 32 -13.36 0.80 -5.52
C VAL A 32 -13.12 0.23 -6.91
N CYS A 33 -12.39 -0.89 -6.98
CA CYS A 33 -12.04 -1.53 -8.23
C CYS A 33 -12.59 -2.96 -8.24
N GLY A 34 -13.74 -3.15 -8.89
CA GLY A 34 -14.41 -4.46 -8.98
C GLY A 34 -15.02 -4.93 -7.67
N ASN A 35 -15.34 -6.22 -7.61
CA ASN A 35 -15.97 -6.86 -6.45
C ASN A 35 -15.01 -7.80 -5.71
N GLU A 36 -13.74 -7.82 -6.13
CA GLU A 36 -12.75 -8.70 -5.53
C GLU A 36 -12.12 -8.08 -4.28
N LEU A 37 -11.70 -8.93 -3.36
CA LEU A 37 -10.92 -8.51 -2.22
C LEU A 37 -9.48 -8.24 -2.69
N LEU A 38 -9.09 -6.96 -2.68
CA LEU A 38 -7.80 -6.53 -3.16
C LEU A 38 -6.91 -6.15 -1.98
N ARG A 39 -5.62 -6.51 -2.07
CA ARG A 39 -4.60 -6.12 -1.10
C ARG A 39 -3.68 -5.09 -1.73
N CYS A 40 -3.25 -4.12 -0.92
CA CYS A 40 -2.27 -3.13 -1.34
C CYS A 40 -0.86 -3.68 -1.16
N TYR A 41 -0.04 -3.51 -2.19
CA TYR A 41 1.36 -3.89 -2.19
C TYR A 41 2.23 -2.70 -2.54
N ALA A 42 3.45 -2.71 -2.02
CA ALA A 42 4.49 -1.75 -2.39
C ALA A 42 5.70 -2.51 -2.91
N VAL A 43 6.40 -1.94 -3.87
CA VAL A 43 7.67 -2.49 -4.35
C VAL A 43 8.79 -1.62 -3.78
N VAL A 44 9.67 -2.22 -2.98
CA VAL A 44 10.78 -1.52 -2.33
C VAL A 44 12.05 -2.35 -2.54
N ASN A 45 13.06 -1.78 -3.18
CA ASN A 45 14.32 -2.47 -3.47
C ASN A 45 14.13 -3.80 -4.21
N GLY A 46 13.14 -3.85 -5.12
CA GLY A 46 12.81 -5.07 -5.84
C GLY A 46 12.03 -6.10 -5.04
N ASN A 47 11.76 -5.86 -3.78
CA ASN A 47 10.97 -6.74 -2.92
C ASN A 47 9.53 -6.27 -2.83
N ILE A 48 8.61 -7.21 -2.67
CA ILE A 48 7.18 -6.91 -2.56
C ILE A 48 6.79 -6.89 -1.08
N LEU A 49 6.26 -5.75 -0.65
CA LEU A 49 5.79 -5.54 0.70
C LEU A 49 4.26 -5.55 0.73
N ARG A 50 3.67 -6.34 1.63
CA ARG A 50 2.23 -6.30 1.87
C ARG A 50 1.91 -5.11 2.76
N VAL A 51 1.27 -4.09 2.16
CA VAL A 51 0.90 -2.90 2.92
C VAL A 51 -0.36 -3.15 3.76
N GLY A 52 -1.34 -3.85 3.20
CA GLY A 52 -2.53 -4.23 3.94
C GLY A 52 -3.77 -4.34 3.07
N LEU A 53 -4.89 -4.65 3.72
CA LEU A 53 -6.19 -4.78 3.08
C LEU A 53 -6.98 -3.48 3.25
N PRO A 54 -7.21 -2.72 2.17
CA PRO A 54 -8.09 -1.55 2.26
C PRO A 54 -9.51 -1.97 2.57
N ALA A 55 -10.20 -1.16 3.34
CA ALA A 55 -11.60 -1.38 3.68
C ALA A 55 -12.49 -0.39 2.96
N PRO A 56 -13.70 -0.80 2.53
CA PRO A 56 -14.64 0.14 1.93
C PRO A 56 -15.14 1.13 2.97
N GLU A 57 -15.11 2.40 2.62
CA GLU A 57 -15.57 3.48 3.48
C GLU A 57 -16.12 4.60 2.60
N HIS A 58 -17.40 4.90 2.73
CA HIS A 58 -18.08 5.95 1.97
C HIS A 58 -17.90 5.83 0.45
N GLY A 59 -17.97 4.60 -0.08
CA GLY A 59 -17.82 4.37 -1.52
C GLY A 59 -16.38 4.37 -2.03
N ARG A 60 -15.40 4.45 -1.15
CA ARG A 60 -13.97 4.40 -1.49
C ARG A 60 -13.29 3.32 -0.68
N LEU A 61 -12.10 2.92 -1.12
CA LEU A 61 -11.24 2.02 -0.37
C LEU A 61 -10.22 2.85 0.41
N ARG A 62 -10.14 2.62 1.72
CA ARG A 62 -9.20 3.32 2.58
C ARG A 62 -8.42 2.35 3.46
N LEU A 63 -7.16 2.69 3.69
CA LEU A 63 -6.30 1.95 4.58
C LEU A 63 -5.45 2.94 5.36
N ARG A 64 -5.44 2.77 6.69
CA ARG A 64 -4.56 3.53 7.56
C ARG A 64 -3.79 2.54 8.40
N ARG A 65 -2.48 2.52 8.27
CA ARG A 65 -1.65 1.54 8.96
C ARG A 65 -0.26 2.10 9.23
N HIS A 66 0.31 1.68 10.36
CA HIS A 66 1.72 1.94 10.66
C HIS A 66 2.52 0.67 10.46
N LEU A 67 3.55 0.74 9.59
CA LEU A 67 4.46 -0.37 9.34
C LEU A 67 5.70 -0.20 10.21
N SER A 68 6.00 -1.19 11.04
CA SER A 68 7.12 -1.11 11.96
C SER A 68 8.46 -1.18 11.23
N ARG A 69 9.47 -0.54 11.80
CA ARG A 69 10.84 -0.61 11.28
C ARG A 69 11.34 -2.06 11.21
N GLN A 70 11.02 -2.86 12.22
CA GLN A 70 11.41 -4.26 12.25
C GLN A 70 10.80 -5.05 11.08
N MET A 71 9.52 -4.85 10.80
CA MET A 71 8.84 -5.49 9.67
C MET A 71 9.50 -5.10 8.34
N LEU A 72 9.81 -3.83 8.16
CA LEU A 72 10.46 -3.34 6.95
C LEU A 72 11.85 -3.96 6.80
N HIS A 73 12.59 -4.08 7.88
CA HIS A 73 13.91 -4.70 7.87
C HIS A 73 13.81 -6.19 7.52
N GLU A 74 12.92 -6.93 8.16
CA GLU A 74 12.75 -8.38 7.95
C GLU A 74 12.30 -8.72 6.53
N THR A 75 11.54 -7.85 5.89
CA THR A 75 11.05 -8.07 4.52
C THR A 75 12.01 -7.54 3.46
N GLY A 76 13.10 -6.87 3.85
CA GLY A 76 14.02 -6.25 2.90
C GLY A 76 13.44 -5.02 2.21
N CYS A 77 12.44 -4.39 2.82
CA CYS A 77 11.71 -3.26 2.24
C CYS A 77 12.03 -1.93 2.91
N GLU A 78 13.26 -1.77 3.39
CA GLU A 78 13.71 -0.48 3.88
C GLU A 78 14.05 0.44 2.71
N GLY A 79 13.66 1.71 2.81
CA GLY A 79 13.96 2.71 1.82
C GLY A 79 12.70 3.25 1.14
N GLU A 80 12.89 3.94 0.02
CA GLU A 80 11.81 4.58 -0.70
C GLU A 80 11.13 3.60 -1.66
N PRO A 81 9.79 3.49 -1.60
CA PRO A 81 9.06 2.62 -2.52
C PRO A 81 9.15 3.08 -3.97
N GLU A 82 9.22 2.13 -4.88
CA GLU A 82 9.25 2.38 -6.31
C GLU A 82 7.86 2.55 -6.88
N ARG A 83 6.89 1.78 -6.39
CA ARG A 83 5.49 1.85 -6.84
C ARG A 83 4.55 1.18 -5.85
N PHE A 84 3.26 1.47 -5.99
CA PHE A 84 2.19 0.87 -5.20
C PHE A 84 1.10 0.34 -6.12
N TYR A 85 0.51 -0.80 -5.77
CA TYR A 85 -0.57 -1.36 -6.57
C TYR A 85 -1.52 -2.20 -5.71
N LEU A 86 -2.73 -2.40 -6.22
CA LEU A 86 -3.69 -3.34 -5.66
C LEU A 86 -3.73 -4.59 -6.53
N ALA A 87 -3.81 -5.74 -5.88
CA ALA A 87 -3.97 -7.03 -6.55
C ALA A 87 -4.79 -7.96 -5.69
N SER A 88 -5.35 -8.99 -6.30
CA SER A 88 -6.10 -10.01 -5.56
C SER A 88 -5.20 -10.64 -4.52
N ALA A 89 -5.72 -10.74 -3.29
CA ALA A 89 -4.97 -11.36 -2.21
C ALA A 89 -4.76 -12.85 -2.52
N PRO A 90 -3.53 -13.37 -2.42
CA PRO A 90 -3.33 -14.80 -2.58
C PRO A 90 -4.02 -15.55 -1.45
N GLU A 91 -4.63 -16.66 -1.79
CA GLU A 91 -5.27 -17.52 -0.81
C GLU A 91 -4.23 -18.31 0.01
#